data_88e032b4a221ee92d0d635e177118fb0
#
_entry.id   88e032b4a221ee92d0d635e177118fb0
#
_cell.length_a   1.000
_cell.length_b   1.000
_cell.length_c   1.000
_cell.angle_alpha   90.00
_cell.angle_beta   90.00
_cell.angle_gamma   90.00
#
_symmetry.space_group_name_H-M   'P 1'
#
loop_
_entity.id
_entity.type
_entity.pdbx_description
1 polymer ?
#
loop_
_entity_poly.entity_id
_entity_poly.type
_entity_poly.pdbx_seq_one_letter_code
_entity_poly.pdbx_strand_id
1 'polypeptide(L)'
;MKRILIPLCIVVGSHVAYGQRSYQFDAPDRLFVEGKELFSLKNYAGCIDKLEAYKQHSTDADLIQEADYMLVYAAYEQGRPNADELLKDYLEEYPASRHSDEIGYMIGSVHFERGEYEKAIFWFNEADIDMLSPEQQEAYSFRLAYSLLQTGEMEKARGYFARIEQIGDKYKEASTYYVAYIDYAMGNYNNALIEFSRLKESPKYREQSQYYIAQIYFIPVSYTHLRAHETGAYL
;
A
#
# COMPACT_ATOMS: atom_id res chain seq x y z
N MET A 1 -51.96 40.40 74.71
CA MET A 1 -51.56 39.29 73.87
C MET A 1 -51.31 39.84 72.42
N LYS A 2 -50.06 40.06 72.05
CA LYS A 2 -49.68 40.53 70.71
C LYS A 2 -49.28 39.36 69.87
N ARG A 3 -50.07 39.09 68.82
CA ARG A 3 -49.75 38.09 67.80
C ARG A 3 -48.72 38.66 66.80
N ILE A 4 -47.54 38.07 66.74
CA ILE A 4 -46.50 38.40 65.81
C ILE A 4 -46.77 37.56 64.56
N LEU A 5 -47.08 38.21 63.42
CA LEU A 5 -47.15 37.60 62.11
C LEU A 5 -45.74 37.61 61.54
N ILE A 6 -45.21 36.42 61.29
CA ILE A 6 -43.95 36.24 60.59
C ILE A 6 -44.27 36.14 59.03
N PRO A 7 -43.72 36.98 58.17
CA PRO A 7 -43.96 36.82 56.74
C PRO A 7 -43.11 35.66 56.21
N LEU A 8 -43.76 34.72 55.55
CA LEU A 8 -43.16 33.61 54.85
C LEU A 8 -42.59 34.13 53.54
N CYS A 9 -41.25 34.36 53.46
CA CYS A 9 -40.59 34.65 52.25
C CYS A 9 -40.46 33.37 51.36
N ILE A 10 -41.29 33.30 50.36
CA ILE A 10 -41.16 32.25 49.31
C ILE A 10 -39.99 32.67 48.43
N VAL A 11 -38.83 32.01 48.60
CA VAL A 11 -37.70 32.12 47.63
C VAL A 11 -38.04 31.26 46.42
N VAL A 12 -38.51 31.91 45.36
CA VAL A 12 -38.62 31.27 44.03
C VAL A 12 -37.21 31.13 43.49
N GLY A 13 -36.61 29.98 43.77
CA GLY A 13 -35.37 29.60 43.13
C GLY A 13 -35.60 29.39 41.63
N SER A 14 -35.14 30.33 40.79
CA SER A 14 -35.02 30.14 39.37
C SER A 14 -33.95 29.07 39.09
N HIS A 15 -34.38 27.81 38.99
CA HIS A 15 -33.54 26.76 38.43
C HIS A 15 -33.33 27.08 36.96
N VAL A 16 -32.18 27.74 36.64
CA VAL A 16 -31.66 27.75 35.30
C VAL A 16 -31.27 26.30 35.00
N ALA A 17 -32.18 25.60 34.33
CA ALA A 17 -31.84 24.32 33.74
C ALA A 17 -30.75 24.59 32.69
N TYR A 18 -29.50 24.38 33.07
CA TYR A 18 -28.45 24.15 32.07
C TYR A 18 -28.84 22.86 31.35
N GLY A 19 -29.55 23.00 30.26
CA GLY A 19 -29.71 21.90 29.33
C GLY A 19 -28.34 21.42 28.98
N GLN A 20 -27.95 20.27 29.47
CA GLN A 20 -26.88 19.51 28.83
C GLN A 20 -27.31 19.41 27.38
N ARG A 21 -26.67 20.17 26.49
CA ARG A 21 -26.63 19.81 25.10
C ARG A 21 -25.95 18.44 25.07
N SER A 22 -26.75 17.37 25.19
CA SER A 22 -26.32 16.11 24.64
C SER A 22 -26.01 16.46 23.21
N TYR A 23 -24.76 16.29 22.79
CA TYR A 23 -24.37 16.23 21.41
C TYR A 23 -25.20 15.06 20.83
N GLN A 24 -26.42 15.32 20.48
CA GLN A 24 -27.14 14.54 19.52
C GLN A 24 -26.38 14.84 18.23
N PHE A 25 -25.43 13.96 17.90
CA PHE A 25 -24.86 13.96 16.57
C PHE A 25 -26.04 14.00 15.61
N ASP A 26 -26.09 15.02 14.75
CA ASP A 26 -27.06 15.04 13.68
C ASP A 26 -26.99 13.71 12.97
N ALA A 27 -28.11 13.16 12.54
CA ALA A 27 -28.19 11.80 11.99
C ALA A 27 -27.14 11.51 10.88
N PRO A 28 -26.77 12.50 10.00
CA PRO A 28 -25.68 12.34 9.04
C PRO A 28 -24.30 12.10 9.69
N ASP A 29 -23.92 12.91 10.69
CA ASP A 29 -22.59 12.79 11.33
C ASP A 29 -22.39 11.43 12.00
N ARG A 30 -23.46 10.86 12.54
CA ARG A 30 -23.45 9.51 13.07
C ARG A 30 -23.15 8.47 12.00
N LEU A 31 -23.71 8.58 10.81
CA LEU A 31 -23.45 7.65 9.70
C LEU A 31 -21.99 7.69 9.27
N PHE A 32 -21.39 8.89 9.23
CA PHE A 32 -19.96 9.04 8.94
C PHE A 32 -19.08 8.37 9.99
N VAL A 33 -19.36 8.61 11.28
CA VAL A 33 -18.61 8.00 12.38
C VAL A 33 -18.72 6.47 12.36
N GLU A 34 -19.93 5.93 12.20
CA GLU A 34 -20.15 4.48 12.07
C GLU A 34 -19.44 3.90 10.86
N GLY A 35 -19.48 4.59 9.70
CA GLY A 35 -18.75 4.20 8.48
C GLY A 35 -17.24 4.16 8.69
N LYS A 36 -16.68 5.18 9.32
CA LYS A 36 -15.25 5.26 9.66
C LYS A 36 -14.82 4.18 10.65
N GLU A 37 -15.65 3.87 11.63
CA GLU A 37 -15.38 2.76 12.56
C GLU A 37 -15.36 1.42 11.82
N LEU A 38 -16.34 1.15 10.98
CA LEU A 38 -16.39 -0.05 10.14
C LEU A 38 -15.20 -0.16 9.17
N PHE A 39 -14.76 0.97 8.62
CA PHE A 39 -13.55 1.05 7.80
C PHE A 39 -12.31 0.62 8.60
N SER A 40 -12.13 1.16 9.81
CA SER A 40 -11.00 0.80 10.69
C SER A 40 -10.99 -0.68 11.08
N LEU A 41 -12.17 -1.29 11.18
CA LEU A 41 -12.37 -2.72 11.44
C LEU A 41 -12.26 -3.57 10.15
N LYS A 42 -11.95 -2.97 9.00
CA LYS A 42 -11.90 -3.62 7.68
C LYS A 42 -13.24 -4.27 7.26
N ASN A 43 -14.34 -3.83 7.86
CA ASN A 43 -15.69 -4.22 7.44
C ASN A 43 -16.15 -3.33 6.29
N TYR A 44 -15.56 -3.54 5.12
CA TYR A 44 -15.74 -2.68 3.96
C TYR A 44 -17.18 -2.67 3.42
N ALA A 45 -17.91 -3.78 3.50
CA ALA A 45 -19.31 -3.82 3.08
C ALA A 45 -20.19 -2.91 3.95
N GLY A 46 -20.09 -3.03 5.28
CA GLY A 46 -20.83 -2.16 6.20
C GLY A 46 -20.39 -0.69 6.13
N CYS A 47 -19.10 -0.44 5.87
CA CYS A 47 -18.55 0.90 5.66
C CYS A 47 -19.21 1.57 4.46
N ILE A 48 -19.31 0.89 3.32
CA ILE A 48 -19.92 1.40 2.09
C ILE A 48 -21.38 1.80 2.33
N ASP A 49 -22.18 0.91 2.94
CA ASP A 49 -23.59 1.19 3.22
C ASP A 49 -23.78 2.48 4.05
N LYS A 50 -22.92 2.69 5.06
CA LYS A 50 -22.99 3.85 5.95
C LYS A 50 -22.55 5.14 5.27
N LEU A 51 -21.45 5.08 4.52
CA LEU A 51 -20.89 6.28 3.87
C LEU A 51 -21.71 6.72 2.67
N GLU A 52 -22.28 5.79 1.89
CA GLU A 52 -23.23 6.13 0.84
C GLU A 52 -24.48 6.82 1.41
N ALA A 53 -25.03 6.30 2.51
CA ALA A 53 -26.15 6.94 3.19
C ALA A 53 -25.78 8.31 3.76
N TYR A 54 -24.55 8.48 4.28
CA TYR A 54 -24.03 9.77 4.74
C TYR A 54 -24.01 10.79 3.61
N LYS A 55 -23.44 10.46 2.46
CA LYS A 55 -23.32 11.36 1.30
C LYS A 55 -24.67 11.87 0.77
N GLN A 56 -25.75 11.07 0.91
CA GLN A 56 -27.10 11.50 0.49
C GLN A 56 -27.68 12.61 1.36
N HIS A 57 -27.18 12.81 2.57
CA HIS A 57 -27.76 13.72 3.56
C HIS A 57 -26.80 14.82 4.04
N SER A 58 -25.51 14.72 3.73
CA SER A 58 -24.50 15.69 4.13
C SER A 58 -24.26 16.73 3.04
N THR A 59 -23.89 17.93 3.50
CA THR A 59 -23.38 19.02 2.65
C THR A 59 -21.96 19.46 3.05
N ASP A 60 -21.34 18.74 3.99
CA ASP A 60 -19.96 18.99 4.43
C ASP A 60 -18.98 18.45 3.40
N ALA A 61 -18.39 19.33 2.62
CA ALA A 61 -17.52 18.97 1.50
C ALA A 61 -16.26 18.21 1.95
N ASP A 62 -15.68 18.57 3.10
CA ASP A 62 -14.46 17.95 3.60
C ASP A 62 -14.72 16.50 4.06
N LEU A 63 -15.83 16.30 4.76
CA LEU A 63 -16.25 14.97 5.20
C LEU A 63 -16.77 14.10 4.05
N ILE A 64 -17.37 14.69 3.02
CA ILE A 64 -17.74 13.99 1.77
C ILE A 64 -16.50 13.49 1.06
N GLN A 65 -15.47 14.32 0.90
CA GLN A 65 -14.19 13.91 0.30
C GLN A 65 -13.55 12.76 1.08
N GLU A 66 -13.57 12.80 2.40
CA GLU A 66 -13.04 11.72 3.24
C GLU A 66 -13.88 10.43 3.11
N ALA A 67 -15.21 10.57 3.00
CA ALA A 67 -16.10 9.43 2.74
C ALA A 67 -15.82 8.82 1.35
N ASP A 68 -15.62 9.64 0.33
CA ASP A 68 -15.28 9.17 -1.03
C ASP A 68 -13.96 8.42 -1.05
N TYR A 69 -12.94 8.93 -0.36
CA TYR A 69 -11.68 8.19 -0.20
C TYR A 69 -11.91 6.80 0.42
N MET A 70 -12.65 6.73 1.54
CA MET A 70 -12.92 5.43 2.19
C MET A 70 -13.74 4.49 1.30
N LEU A 71 -14.66 5.01 0.48
CA LEU A 71 -15.45 4.23 -0.47
C LEU A 71 -14.59 3.61 -1.57
N VAL A 72 -13.70 4.39 -2.20
CA VAL A 72 -12.81 3.87 -3.26
C VAL A 72 -11.75 2.95 -2.70
N TYR A 73 -11.24 3.22 -1.49
CA TYR A 73 -10.36 2.31 -0.77
C TYR A 73 -11.05 0.97 -0.48
N ALA A 74 -12.30 1.01 0.01
CA ALA A 74 -13.07 -0.20 0.28
C ALA A 74 -13.35 -1.01 -1.00
N ALA A 75 -13.58 -0.35 -2.13
CA ALA A 75 -13.74 -0.99 -3.43
C ALA A 75 -12.45 -1.69 -3.89
N TYR A 76 -11.30 -1.05 -3.68
CA TYR A 76 -9.98 -1.63 -3.94
C TYR A 76 -9.72 -2.87 -3.07
N GLU A 77 -9.91 -2.79 -1.77
CA GLU A 77 -9.70 -3.89 -0.84
C GLU A 77 -10.64 -5.09 -1.08
N GLN A 78 -11.83 -4.83 -1.61
CA GLN A 78 -12.76 -5.87 -2.04
C GLN A 78 -12.41 -6.49 -3.40
N GLY A 79 -11.38 -5.99 -4.08
CA GLY A 79 -10.99 -6.44 -5.41
C GLY A 79 -12.05 -6.23 -6.48
N ARG A 80 -12.81 -5.12 -6.40
CA ARG A 80 -13.85 -4.83 -7.40
C ARG A 80 -13.24 -4.71 -8.80
N PRO A 81 -13.86 -5.27 -9.84
CA PRO A 81 -13.29 -5.23 -11.19
C PRO A 81 -13.01 -3.84 -11.74
N ASN A 82 -13.80 -2.84 -11.32
CA ASN A 82 -13.67 -1.43 -11.71
C ASN A 82 -12.96 -0.56 -10.66
N ALA A 83 -12.19 -1.15 -9.75
CA ALA A 83 -11.55 -0.40 -8.67
C ALA A 83 -10.61 0.71 -9.21
N ASP A 84 -9.88 0.44 -10.30
CA ASP A 84 -9.00 1.43 -10.91
C ASP A 84 -9.74 2.62 -11.54
N GLU A 85 -10.94 2.40 -12.08
CA GLU A 85 -11.80 3.47 -12.59
C GLU A 85 -12.28 4.37 -11.44
N LEU A 86 -12.81 3.77 -10.36
CA LEU A 86 -13.27 4.50 -9.18
C LEU A 86 -12.14 5.31 -8.51
N LEU A 87 -10.93 4.75 -8.44
CA LEU A 87 -9.76 5.43 -7.90
C LEU A 87 -9.33 6.62 -8.78
N LYS A 88 -9.40 6.49 -10.10
CA LYS A 88 -9.12 7.58 -11.05
C LYS A 88 -10.16 8.69 -10.96
N ASP A 89 -11.44 8.34 -10.91
CA ASP A 89 -12.53 9.30 -10.73
C ASP A 89 -12.33 10.13 -9.45
N TYR A 90 -11.87 9.48 -8.37
CA TYR A 90 -11.52 10.20 -7.13
C TYR A 90 -10.39 11.21 -7.34
N LEU A 91 -9.32 10.86 -8.05
CA LEU A 91 -8.21 11.80 -8.33
C LEU A 91 -8.64 12.96 -9.26
N GLU A 92 -9.55 12.70 -10.18
CA GLU A 92 -10.12 13.74 -11.07
C GLU A 92 -10.99 14.73 -10.27
N GLU A 93 -11.78 14.24 -9.32
CA GLU A 93 -12.64 15.07 -8.48
C GLU A 93 -11.85 15.81 -7.40
N TYR A 94 -10.80 15.18 -6.84
CA TYR A 94 -10.01 15.71 -5.74
C TYR A 94 -8.50 15.75 -6.05
N PRO A 95 -8.05 16.56 -7.02
CA PRO A 95 -6.65 16.53 -7.48
C PRO A 95 -5.64 17.01 -6.43
N ALA A 96 -6.08 17.73 -5.40
CA ALA A 96 -5.25 18.18 -4.28
C ALA A 96 -5.48 17.35 -3.00
N SER A 97 -6.00 16.13 -3.12
CA SER A 97 -6.24 15.26 -1.97
C SER A 97 -4.93 14.86 -1.31
N ARG A 98 -4.93 14.81 0.02
CA ARG A 98 -3.84 14.25 0.81
C ARG A 98 -3.64 12.73 0.59
N HIS A 99 -4.62 12.06 -0.03
CA HIS A 99 -4.60 10.63 -0.33
C HIS A 99 -4.12 10.32 -1.75
N SER A 100 -3.69 11.34 -2.53
CA SER A 100 -3.33 11.15 -3.95
C SER A 100 -2.24 10.10 -4.15
N ASP A 101 -1.20 10.11 -3.31
CA ASP A 101 -0.09 9.14 -3.40
C ASP A 101 -0.54 7.72 -3.10
N GLU A 102 -1.36 7.56 -2.06
CA GLU A 102 -1.92 6.24 -1.72
C GLU A 102 -2.88 5.73 -2.80
N ILE A 103 -3.70 6.61 -3.37
CA ILE A 103 -4.57 6.27 -4.52
C ILE A 103 -3.73 5.86 -5.73
N GLY A 104 -2.67 6.61 -6.05
CA GLY A 104 -1.73 6.26 -7.12
C GLY A 104 -1.10 4.87 -6.92
N TYR A 105 -0.66 4.58 -5.69
CA TYR A 105 -0.19 3.25 -5.32
C TYR A 105 -1.26 2.16 -5.51
N MET A 106 -2.51 2.42 -5.14
CA MET A 106 -3.60 1.45 -5.31
C MET A 106 -3.90 1.18 -6.79
N ILE A 107 -3.94 2.21 -7.64
CA ILE A 107 -4.12 2.04 -9.09
C ILE A 107 -2.98 1.23 -9.68
N GLY A 108 -1.73 1.57 -9.34
CA GLY A 108 -0.56 0.80 -9.75
C GLY A 108 -0.65 -0.66 -9.32
N SER A 109 -1.15 -0.92 -8.12
CA SER A 109 -1.35 -2.27 -7.59
C SER A 109 -2.41 -3.05 -8.36
N VAL A 110 -3.53 -2.41 -8.74
CA VAL A 110 -4.57 -3.05 -9.58
C VAL A 110 -4.00 -3.45 -10.94
N HIS A 111 -3.25 -2.56 -11.58
CA HIS A 111 -2.60 -2.87 -12.86
C HIS A 111 -1.54 -3.98 -12.72
N PHE A 112 -0.79 -3.98 -11.62
CA PHE A 112 0.15 -5.05 -11.31
C PHE A 112 -0.54 -6.42 -11.21
N GLU A 113 -1.63 -6.54 -10.46
CA GLU A 113 -2.39 -7.79 -10.30
C GLU A 113 -3.00 -8.30 -11.62
N ARG A 114 -3.25 -7.40 -12.56
CA ARG A 114 -3.70 -7.74 -13.93
C ARG A 114 -2.56 -8.08 -14.88
N GLY A 115 -1.29 -7.96 -14.46
CA GLY A 115 -0.12 -8.15 -15.31
C GLY A 115 0.11 -7.03 -16.32
N GLU A 116 -0.50 -5.87 -16.13
CA GLU A 116 -0.34 -4.66 -16.96
C GLU A 116 0.83 -3.82 -16.46
N TYR A 117 2.05 -4.40 -16.59
CA TYR A 117 3.23 -3.91 -15.89
C TYR A 117 3.67 -2.49 -16.30
N GLU A 118 3.53 -2.08 -17.55
CA GLU A 118 3.84 -0.72 -18.01
C GLU A 118 2.91 0.32 -17.32
N LYS A 119 1.62 0.00 -17.19
CA LYS A 119 0.68 0.88 -16.50
C LYS A 119 0.94 0.90 -14.99
N ALA A 120 1.31 -0.24 -14.41
CA ALA A 120 1.70 -0.32 -13.01
C ALA A 120 2.92 0.57 -12.72
N ILE A 121 3.96 0.51 -13.55
CA ILE A 121 5.16 1.36 -13.45
C ILE A 121 4.78 2.84 -13.54
N PHE A 122 3.91 3.21 -14.49
CA PHE A 122 3.44 4.58 -14.63
C PHE A 122 2.85 5.09 -13.32
N TRP A 123 1.87 4.38 -12.76
CA TRP A 123 1.17 4.80 -11.54
C TRP A 123 2.03 4.75 -10.28
N PHE A 124 2.96 3.78 -10.19
CA PHE A 124 3.92 3.77 -9.09
C PHE A 124 4.88 4.96 -9.16
N ASN A 125 5.27 5.44 -10.33
CA ASN A 125 6.13 6.62 -10.48
C ASN A 125 5.41 7.94 -10.20
N GLU A 126 4.07 7.99 -10.30
CA GLU A 126 3.27 9.17 -9.93
C GLU A 126 3.08 9.29 -8.41
N ALA A 127 3.25 8.21 -7.65
CA ALA A 127 3.07 8.19 -6.20
C ALA A 127 4.40 8.46 -5.46
N ASP A 128 4.36 9.35 -4.46
CA ASP A 128 5.50 9.54 -3.57
C ASP A 128 5.53 8.43 -2.52
N ILE A 129 6.55 7.56 -2.61
CA ILE A 129 6.72 6.43 -1.70
C ILE A 129 6.83 6.86 -0.23
N ASP A 130 7.39 8.04 0.05
CA ASP A 130 7.59 8.52 1.41
C ASP A 130 6.27 8.92 2.10
N MET A 131 5.20 9.13 1.32
CA MET A 131 3.85 9.39 1.82
C MET A 131 3.07 8.10 2.15
N LEU A 132 3.59 6.92 1.79
CA LEU A 132 2.97 5.62 2.04
C LEU A 132 3.34 5.09 3.44
N SER A 133 2.48 4.22 3.99
CA SER A 133 2.82 3.49 5.21
C SER A 133 4.01 2.55 4.98
N PRO A 134 4.80 2.20 6.03
CA PRO A 134 5.94 1.30 5.88
C PRO A 134 5.59 -0.05 5.21
N GLU A 135 4.41 -0.58 5.49
CA GLU A 135 3.93 -1.82 4.88
C GLU A 135 3.63 -1.63 3.38
N GLN A 136 3.05 -0.49 3.01
CA GLN A 136 2.80 -0.13 1.62
C GLN A 136 4.10 0.16 0.87
N GLN A 137 5.08 0.81 1.50
CA GLN A 137 6.40 1.09 0.90
C GLN A 137 7.13 -0.20 0.49
N GLU A 138 7.08 -1.23 1.35
CA GLU A 138 7.67 -2.54 1.03
C GLU A 138 6.95 -3.21 -0.15
N ALA A 139 5.61 -3.22 -0.13
CA ALA A 139 4.80 -3.77 -1.21
C ALA A 139 4.96 -2.99 -2.53
N TYR A 140 4.98 -1.66 -2.46
CA TYR A 140 5.26 -0.76 -3.59
C TYR A 140 6.60 -1.11 -4.24
N SER A 141 7.67 -1.14 -3.43
CA SER A 141 9.02 -1.41 -3.93
C SER A 141 9.11 -2.77 -4.62
N PHE A 142 8.47 -3.79 -4.05
CA PHE A 142 8.45 -5.13 -4.63
C PHE A 142 7.66 -5.17 -5.95
N ARG A 143 6.46 -4.60 -5.99
CA ARG A 143 5.61 -4.57 -7.19
C ARG A 143 6.25 -3.78 -8.32
N LEU A 144 6.85 -2.63 -8.01
CA LEU A 144 7.59 -1.83 -8.99
C LEU A 144 8.80 -2.60 -9.53
N ALA A 145 9.61 -3.22 -8.65
CA ALA A 145 10.76 -4.03 -9.06
C ALA A 145 10.34 -5.19 -9.97
N TYR A 146 9.27 -5.88 -9.62
CA TYR A 146 8.77 -6.99 -10.42
C TYR A 146 8.23 -6.52 -11.77
N SER A 147 7.51 -5.39 -11.81
CA SER A 147 7.02 -4.79 -13.05
C SER A 147 8.17 -4.40 -13.98
N LEU A 148 9.23 -3.78 -13.44
CA LEU A 148 10.45 -3.45 -14.18
C LEU A 148 11.15 -4.71 -14.71
N LEU A 149 11.17 -5.79 -13.96
CA LEU A 149 11.73 -7.06 -14.41
C LEU A 149 10.92 -7.63 -15.62
N GLN A 150 9.59 -7.58 -15.54
CA GLN A 150 8.71 -8.08 -16.60
C GLN A 150 8.80 -7.23 -17.89
N THR A 151 9.09 -5.95 -17.76
CA THR A 151 9.31 -5.03 -18.90
C THR A 151 10.75 -5.01 -19.42
N GLY A 152 11.64 -5.83 -18.82
CA GLY A 152 13.04 -5.99 -19.27
C GLY A 152 14.03 -5.00 -18.67
N GLU A 153 13.62 -4.13 -17.75
CA GLU A 153 14.50 -3.15 -17.09
C GLU A 153 15.27 -3.79 -15.91
N MET A 154 16.06 -4.82 -16.21
CA MET A 154 16.69 -5.72 -15.23
C MET A 154 17.56 -5.00 -14.21
N GLU A 155 18.39 -4.02 -14.62
CA GLU A 155 19.28 -3.29 -13.71
C GLU A 155 18.51 -2.47 -12.68
N LYS A 156 17.45 -1.78 -13.13
CA LYS A 156 16.58 -1.02 -12.23
C LYS A 156 15.84 -1.96 -11.27
N ALA A 157 15.26 -3.04 -11.79
CA ALA A 157 14.59 -4.06 -10.99
C ALA A 157 15.50 -4.61 -9.90
N ARG A 158 16.75 -4.95 -10.25
CA ARG A 158 17.75 -5.43 -9.31
C ARG A 158 18.02 -4.43 -8.19
N GLY A 159 18.12 -3.14 -8.52
CA GLY A 159 18.33 -2.08 -7.54
C GLY A 159 17.21 -1.99 -6.51
N TYR A 160 15.96 -2.04 -6.96
CA TYR A 160 14.79 -2.05 -6.07
C TYR A 160 14.71 -3.31 -5.21
N PHE A 161 14.92 -4.51 -5.79
CA PHE A 161 14.93 -5.75 -5.01
C PHE A 161 16.04 -5.77 -3.95
N ALA A 162 17.25 -5.31 -4.28
CA ALA A 162 18.36 -5.25 -3.33
C ALA A 162 18.09 -4.28 -2.17
N ARG A 163 17.32 -3.22 -2.40
CA ARG A 163 16.89 -2.30 -1.33
C ARG A 163 15.91 -2.98 -0.37
N ILE A 164 14.97 -3.79 -0.88
CA ILE A 164 13.99 -4.50 -0.05
C ILE A 164 14.67 -5.49 0.90
N GLU A 165 15.74 -6.15 0.47
CA GLU A 165 16.53 -7.05 1.34
C GLU A 165 17.01 -6.37 2.63
N GLN A 166 17.20 -5.04 2.60
CA GLN A 166 17.73 -4.27 3.72
C GLN A 166 16.64 -3.73 4.66
N ILE A 167 15.44 -3.46 4.13
CA ILE A 167 14.39 -2.73 4.84
C ILE A 167 13.12 -3.53 5.10
N GLY A 168 12.91 -4.66 4.41
CA GLY A 168 11.67 -5.42 4.45
C GLY A 168 11.83 -6.83 5.00
N ASP A 169 10.78 -7.35 5.62
CA ASP A 169 10.71 -8.73 6.08
C ASP A 169 9.82 -9.60 5.19
N LYS A 170 8.69 -9.05 4.75
CA LYS A 170 7.65 -9.79 4.01
C LYS A 170 8.11 -10.27 2.63
N TYR A 171 8.83 -9.42 1.90
CA TYR A 171 9.31 -9.72 0.55
C TYR A 171 10.80 -10.06 0.48
N LYS A 172 11.50 -10.17 1.61
CA LYS A 172 12.94 -10.39 1.66
C LYS A 172 13.40 -11.61 0.87
N GLU A 173 12.85 -12.79 1.16
CA GLU A 173 13.24 -14.02 0.44
C GLU A 173 12.93 -13.95 -1.07
N ALA A 174 11.77 -13.34 -1.43
CA ALA A 174 11.42 -13.15 -2.82
C ALA A 174 12.39 -12.20 -3.52
N SER A 175 12.77 -11.11 -2.85
CA SER A 175 13.73 -10.14 -3.38
C SER A 175 15.11 -10.74 -3.55
N THR A 176 15.61 -11.50 -2.58
CA THR A 176 16.87 -12.27 -2.71
C THR A 176 16.84 -13.21 -3.92
N TYR A 177 15.73 -13.90 -4.12
CA TYR A 177 15.55 -14.77 -5.29
C TYR A 177 15.62 -13.99 -6.61
N TYR A 178 14.92 -12.85 -6.72
CA TYR A 178 14.93 -12.06 -7.95
C TYR A 178 16.26 -11.36 -8.19
N VAL A 179 16.98 -10.91 -7.15
CA VAL A 179 18.37 -10.41 -7.29
C VAL A 179 19.26 -11.51 -7.88
N ALA A 180 19.21 -12.72 -7.30
CA ALA A 180 19.97 -13.85 -7.79
C ALA A 180 19.62 -14.24 -9.25
N TYR A 181 18.33 -14.25 -9.59
CA TYR A 181 17.84 -14.53 -10.93
C TYR A 181 18.33 -13.50 -11.95
N ILE A 182 18.24 -12.20 -11.61
CA ILE A 182 18.73 -11.13 -12.49
C ILE A 182 20.24 -11.22 -12.66
N ASP A 183 21.00 -11.44 -11.58
CA ASP A 183 22.46 -11.64 -11.67
C ASP A 183 22.82 -12.84 -12.57
N TYR A 184 22.07 -13.94 -12.47
CA TYR A 184 22.22 -15.08 -13.36
C TYR A 184 21.94 -14.72 -14.82
N ALA A 185 20.81 -14.03 -15.10
CA ALA A 185 20.42 -13.63 -16.43
C ALA A 185 21.41 -12.63 -17.09
N MET A 186 22.04 -11.79 -16.27
CA MET A 186 23.09 -10.84 -16.69
C MET A 186 24.48 -11.46 -16.79
N GLY A 187 24.66 -12.75 -16.47
CA GLY A 187 25.94 -13.44 -16.47
C GLY A 187 26.82 -13.20 -15.24
N ASN A 188 26.31 -12.54 -14.22
CA ASN A 188 26.99 -12.28 -12.96
C ASN A 188 26.97 -13.51 -12.04
N TYR A 189 27.44 -14.65 -12.52
CA TYR A 189 27.29 -15.95 -11.90
C TYR A 189 27.79 -16.06 -10.47
N ASN A 190 28.87 -15.36 -10.12
CA ASN A 190 29.41 -15.36 -8.76
C ASN A 190 28.44 -14.73 -7.76
N ASN A 191 27.82 -13.59 -8.13
CA ASN A 191 26.83 -12.94 -7.29
C ASN A 191 25.58 -13.81 -7.18
N ALA A 192 25.10 -14.34 -8.32
CA ALA A 192 23.95 -15.25 -8.34
C ALA A 192 24.14 -16.46 -7.43
N LEU A 193 25.32 -17.10 -7.42
CA LEU A 193 25.64 -18.22 -6.52
C LEU A 193 25.55 -17.83 -5.04
N ILE A 194 26.04 -16.63 -4.68
CA ILE A 194 25.98 -16.15 -3.29
C ILE A 194 24.50 -16.02 -2.88
N GLU A 195 23.71 -15.32 -3.66
CA GLU A 195 22.31 -15.05 -3.31
C GLU A 195 21.44 -16.33 -3.34
N PHE A 196 21.56 -17.19 -4.36
CA PHE A 196 20.88 -18.48 -4.36
C PHE A 196 21.27 -19.38 -3.18
N SER A 197 22.54 -19.29 -2.74
CA SER A 197 23.01 -20.06 -1.58
C SER A 197 22.36 -19.64 -0.26
N ARG A 198 21.93 -18.39 -0.12
CA ARG A 198 21.16 -17.90 1.04
C ARG A 198 19.77 -18.54 1.12
N LEU A 199 19.23 -18.99 -0.01
CA LEU A 199 17.88 -19.55 -0.12
C LEU A 199 17.84 -21.09 -0.03
N LYS A 200 18.95 -21.76 0.29
CA LYS A 200 19.04 -23.22 0.36
C LYS A 200 18.04 -23.86 1.33
N GLU A 201 17.71 -23.16 2.41
CA GLU A 201 16.78 -23.60 3.44
C GLU A 201 15.39 -22.98 3.32
N SER A 202 15.17 -22.11 2.31
CA SER A 202 13.86 -21.50 2.08
C SER A 202 12.84 -22.55 1.64
N PRO A 203 11.71 -22.71 2.34
CA PRO A 203 10.66 -23.65 1.92
C PRO A 203 10.11 -23.34 0.52
N LYS A 204 10.14 -22.05 0.12
CA LYS A 204 9.55 -21.57 -1.12
C LYS A 204 10.52 -21.58 -2.29
N TYR A 205 11.80 -21.25 -2.05
CA TYR A 205 12.77 -20.96 -3.13
C TYR A 205 13.90 -21.99 -3.21
N ARG A 206 13.98 -22.98 -2.32
CA ARG A 206 15.05 -23.96 -2.28
C ARG A 206 15.25 -24.70 -3.60
N GLU A 207 14.18 -25.25 -4.17
CA GLU A 207 14.25 -26.05 -5.39
C GLU A 207 14.73 -25.22 -6.59
N GLN A 208 14.14 -24.03 -6.78
CA GLN A 208 14.53 -23.13 -7.85
C GLN A 208 15.97 -22.65 -7.68
N SER A 209 16.39 -22.34 -6.45
CA SER A 209 17.75 -21.91 -6.16
C SER A 209 18.77 -23.02 -6.46
N GLN A 210 18.50 -24.25 -6.05
CA GLN A 210 19.35 -25.41 -6.36
C GLN A 210 19.46 -25.65 -7.85
N TYR A 211 18.36 -25.49 -8.60
CA TYR A 211 18.36 -25.59 -10.05
C TYR A 211 19.31 -24.59 -10.69
N TYR A 212 19.23 -23.30 -10.33
CA TYR A 212 20.11 -22.28 -10.90
C TYR A 212 21.56 -22.46 -10.44
N ILE A 213 21.82 -22.85 -9.20
CA ILE A 213 23.17 -23.20 -8.73
C ILE A 213 23.77 -24.32 -9.60
N ALA A 214 23.00 -25.38 -9.86
CA ALA A 214 23.47 -26.44 -10.74
C ALA A 214 23.73 -25.94 -12.17
N GLN A 215 22.82 -25.14 -12.74
CA GLN A 215 23.02 -24.54 -14.06
C GLN A 215 24.33 -23.73 -14.13
N ILE A 216 24.64 -22.93 -13.12
CA ILE A 216 25.86 -22.11 -13.09
C ILE A 216 27.11 -23.01 -13.09
N TYR A 217 27.10 -24.11 -12.31
CA TYR A 217 28.23 -25.07 -12.31
C TYR A 217 28.38 -25.85 -13.62
N PHE A 218 27.30 -26.03 -14.39
CA PHE A 218 27.35 -26.68 -15.69
C PHE A 218 27.63 -25.70 -16.85
N ILE A 219 27.68 -24.38 -16.62
CA ILE A 219 28.12 -23.45 -17.64
C ILE A 219 29.62 -23.76 -17.91
N PRO A 220 29.97 -24.21 -19.16
CA PRO A 220 31.33 -24.63 -19.43
C PRO A 220 32.33 -23.50 -19.12
N VAL A 221 33.38 -23.82 -18.42
CA VAL A 221 34.52 -22.95 -18.09
C VAL A 221 35.21 -22.38 -19.37
N SER A 222 34.76 -22.78 -20.54
CA SER A 222 35.23 -22.36 -21.85
C SER A 222 35.29 -20.85 -22.08
N TYR A 223 34.46 -20.07 -21.38
CA TYR A 223 34.48 -18.60 -21.56
C TYR A 223 35.48 -17.88 -20.64
N THR A 224 35.86 -18.46 -19.52
CA THR A 224 36.84 -17.81 -18.60
C THR A 224 38.25 -18.00 -19.06
N HIS A 225 38.56 -19.08 -19.78
CA HIS A 225 39.90 -19.33 -20.33
C HIS A 225 40.18 -18.59 -21.64
N LEU A 226 39.15 -18.32 -22.49
CA LEU A 226 39.32 -17.54 -23.71
C LEU A 226 39.72 -16.09 -23.39
N ARG A 227 39.17 -15.49 -22.38
CA ARG A 227 39.51 -14.11 -21.97
C ARG A 227 40.89 -13.98 -21.35
N ALA A 228 41.37 -15.03 -20.68
CA ALA A 228 42.73 -15.06 -20.10
C ALA A 228 43.80 -15.28 -21.19
N HIS A 229 43.49 -15.98 -22.29
CA HIS A 229 44.40 -16.19 -23.39
C HIS A 229 44.53 -14.99 -24.33
N GLU A 230 43.45 -14.21 -24.50
CA GLU A 230 43.50 -13.00 -25.33
C GLU A 230 44.29 -11.86 -24.69
N THR A 231 44.42 -11.81 -23.35
CA THR A 231 45.26 -10.81 -22.66
C THR A 231 46.72 -11.22 -22.50
N GLY A 232 47.06 -12.47 -22.76
CA GLY A 232 48.45 -12.99 -22.66
C GLY A 232 49.25 -13.02 -23.96
N ALA A 233 48.58 -12.66 -25.11
CA ALA A 233 49.24 -12.74 -26.43
C ALA A 233 49.87 -11.43 -26.92
N TYR A 234 49.89 -10.39 -26.08
CA TYR A 234 50.55 -9.10 -26.39
C TYR A 234 51.55 -8.68 -25.30
N LEU A 235 52.51 -9.52 -25.00
CA LEU A 235 53.74 -9.12 -24.33
C LEU A 235 54.93 -9.74 -25.04
#